data_9e7ce6279106c51b3785c941cc451621
#
_entry.id   9e7ce6279106c51b3785c941cc451621
#
_cell.length_a   1.000
_cell.length_b   1.000
_cell.length_c   1.000
_cell.angle_alpha   90.00
_cell.angle_beta   90.00
_cell.angle_gamma   90.00
#
_symmetry.space_group_name_H-M   'P 1'
#
loop_
_entity.id
_entity.type
_entity.pdbx_description
1 polymer ?
#
loop_
_entity_poly.entity_id
_entity_poly.type
_entity_poly.pdbx_seq_one_letter_code
_entity_poly.pdbx_strand_id
1 'polypeptide(L)'
;MEKAKILLILTGGTICSFGDDKNENRDVQTKKAERLILKNFQESESPYREGDFDVEMILDILSENMTVGRWNRLIAFLKQTDLSEYRGVIIAHGTDTLAYTSSLLSLVLSGTAIPVFLVSSNLPLNNSQ
;
A
#
# COMPACT_ATOMS: atom_id res chain seq x y z
N MET A 1 18.99 -16.03 10.45
CA MET A 1 18.73 -15.00 9.43
C MET A 1 17.35 -14.43 9.69
N GLU A 2 17.30 -13.21 10.13
CA GLU A 2 16.04 -12.48 10.24
C GLU A 2 15.40 -12.46 8.87
N LYS A 3 14.16 -12.90 8.76
CA LYS A 3 13.39 -12.80 7.51
C LYS A 3 13.16 -11.32 7.26
N ALA A 4 13.81 -10.75 6.28
CA ALA A 4 13.59 -9.34 5.93
C ALA A 4 12.11 -9.13 5.61
N LYS A 5 11.50 -8.14 6.26
CA LYS A 5 10.08 -7.80 6.15
C LYS A 5 9.73 -7.20 4.79
N ILE A 6 8.45 -7.16 4.48
CA ILE A 6 7.89 -6.41 3.36
C ILE A 6 7.20 -5.15 3.92
N LEU A 7 7.51 -3.99 3.36
CA LEU A 7 6.80 -2.76 3.67
C LEU A 7 5.56 -2.64 2.81
N LEU A 8 4.38 -2.63 3.42
CA LEU A 8 3.10 -2.41 2.77
C LEU A 8 2.63 -0.97 3.04
N ILE A 9 2.58 -0.16 2.01
CA ILE A 9 2.11 1.23 2.08
C ILE A 9 0.69 1.30 1.53
N LEU A 10 -0.22 1.85 2.32
CA LEU A 10 -1.60 2.10 1.93
C LEU A 10 -1.77 3.57 1.57
N THR A 11 -2.34 3.85 0.41
CA THR A 11 -2.65 5.22 -0.05
C THR A 11 -4.15 5.49 -0.18
N GLY A 12 -4.99 4.50 0.13
CA GLY A 12 -6.43 4.54 -0.09
C GLY A 12 -6.84 3.86 -1.40
N GLY A 13 -7.91 4.35 -2.01
CA GLY A 13 -8.50 3.76 -3.21
C GLY A 13 -9.37 2.55 -2.91
N THR A 14 -9.91 1.91 -3.97
CA THR A 14 -10.85 0.80 -3.86
C THR A 14 -10.27 -0.40 -3.10
N ILE A 15 -8.99 -0.66 -3.26
CA ILE A 15 -8.30 -1.76 -2.57
C ILE A 15 -8.27 -1.59 -1.03
N CYS A 16 -8.35 -0.34 -0.55
CA CYS A 16 -8.39 -0.01 0.87
C CYS A 16 -9.79 0.39 1.35
N SER A 17 -10.80 0.37 0.48
CA SER A 17 -12.15 0.80 0.83
C SER A 17 -12.94 -0.33 1.47
N PHE A 18 -13.74 0.04 2.47
CA PHE A 18 -14.74 -0.80 3.12
C PHE A 18 -16.08 -0.12 2.94
N GLY A 19 -17.15 -0.92 2.73
CA GLY A 19 -18.49 -0.38 2.52
C GLY A 19 -18.89 0.58 3.65
N ASP A 20 -19.65 1.53 3.29
CA ASP A 20 -20.42 2.64 3.89
C ASP A 20 -20.30 3.05 5.38
N ASP A 21 -19.31 2.71 6.14
CA ASP A 21 -19.11 3.24 7.50
C ASP A 21 -18.36 4.58 7.48
N LYS A 22 -19.03 5.61 6.97
CA LYS A 22 -18.51 7.00 6.92
C LYS A 22 -18.26 7.63 8.31
N ASN A 23 -18.61 6.95 9.39
CA ASN A 23 -18.53 7.46 10.77
C ASN A 23 -17.37 6.84 11.58
N GLU A 24 -16.55 6.01 11.00
CA GLU A 24 -15.44 5.40 11.73
C GLU A 24 -14.18 6.27 11.71
N ASN A 25 -13.47 6.27 12.85
CA ASN A 25 -12.20 6.96 13.00
C ASN A 25 -11.16 6.37 12.02
N ARG A 26 -10.30 7.22 11.45
CA ARG A 26 -9.25 6.86 10.48
C ARG A 26 -8.38 5.68 10.94
N ASP A 27 -8.01 5.65 12.22
CA ASP A 27 -7.20 4.57 12.78
C ASP A 27 -7.91 3.20 12.73
N VAL A 28 -9.24 3.20 12.88
CA VAL A 28 -10.05 1.98 12.80
C VAL A 28 -10.12 1.48 11.37
N GLN A 29 -10.29 2.39 10.39
CA GLN A 29 -10.33 2.05 8.97
C GLN A 29 -8.98 1.51 8.49
N THR A 30 -7.88 2.12 8.90
CA THR A 30 -6.52 1.65 8.60
C THR A 30 -6.30 0.22 9.10
N LYS A 31 -6.64 -0.04 10.36
CA LYS A 31 -6.52 -1.39 10.94
C LYS A 31 -7.43 -2.43 10.28
N LYS A 32 -8.61 -2.02 9.80
CA LYS A 32 -9.48 -2.90 9.02
C LYS A 32 -8.86 -3.26 7.67
N ALA A 33 -8.35 -2.27 6.93
CA ALA A 33 -7.68 -2.48 5.65
C ALA A 33 -6.49 -3.41 5.79
N GLU A 34 -5.62 -3.12 6.76
CA GLU A 34 -4.47 -3.94 7.09
C GLU A 34 -4.88 -5.39 7.37
N ARG A 35 -5.82 -5.58 8.30
CA ARG A 35 -6.28 -6.92 8.69
C ARG A 35 -6.84 -7.70 7.52
N LEU A 36 -7.62 -7.06 6.63
CA LEU A 36 -8.25 -7.75 5.51
C LEU A 36 -7.24 -8.12 4.43
N ILE A 37 -6.30 -7.23 4.11
CA ILE A 37 -5.21 -7.51 3.16
C ILE A 37 -4.37 -8.67 3.67
N LEU A 38 -3.92 -8.60 4.92
CA LEU A 38 -3.09 -9.64 5.51
C LEU A 38 -3.85 -10.96 5.67
N LYS A 39 -5.11 -10.92 6.09
CA LYS A 39 -5.96 -12.11 6.18
C LYS A 39 -6.11 -12.79 4.83
N ASN A 40 -6.51 -12.05 3.79
CA ASN A 40 -6.67 -12.61 2.46
C ASN A 40 -5.36 -13.21 1.92
N PHE A 41 -4.23 -12.59 2.24
CA PHE A 41 -2.92 -13.13 1.86
C PHE A 41 -2.57 -14.41 2.64
N GLN A 42 -2.82 -14.45 3.95
CA GLN A 42 -2.57 -15.63 4.78
C GLN A 42 -3.49 -16.82 4.43
N GLU A 43 -4.72 -16.54 4.01
CA GLU A 43 -5.69 -17.55 3.55
C GLU A 43 -5.44 -17.97 2.09
N SER A 44 -4.54 -17.29 1.38
CA SER A 44 -4.19 -17.62 0.00
C SER A 44 -3.34 -18.90 -0.08
N GLU A 45 -3.31 -19.51 -1.28
CA GLU A 45 -2.43 -20.66 -1.57
C GLU A 45 -0.98 -20.25 -1.79
N SER A 46 -0.61 -18.98 -1.52
CA SER A 46 0.75 -18.49 -1.72
C SER A 46 1.74 -19.21 -0.80
N PRO A 47 2.88 -19.69 -1.33
CA PRO A 47 3.95 -20.24 -0.50
C PRO A 47 4.61 -19.21 0.42
N TYR A 48 4.34 -17.92 0.21
CA TYR A 48 4.89 -16.80 0.98
C TYR A 48 3.92 -16.22 2.03
N ARG A 49 2.78 -16.88 2.26
CA ARG A 49 1.71 -16.42 3.17
C ARG A 49 2.14 -16.15 4.61
N GLU A 50 3.29 -16.68 5.03
CA GLU A 50 3.87 -16.45 6.37
C GLU A 50 4.87 -15.28 6.41
N GLY A 51 4.88 -14.44 5.37
CA GLY A 51 5.74 -13.27 5.32
C GLY A 51 5.42 -12.24 6.41
N ASP A 52 6.45 -11.61 6.96
CA ASP A 52 6.29 -10.49 7.89
C ASP A 52 6.07 -9.19 7.12
N PHE A 53 5.11 -8.39 7.59
CA PHE A 53 4.78 -7.09 7.01
C PHE A 53 4.85 -5.99 8.07
N ASP A 54 5.43 -4.86 7.68
CA ASP A 54 5.19 -3.58 8.32
C ASP A 54 4.19 -2.82 7.45
N VAL A 55 3.12 -2.29 8.04
CA VAL A 55 2.02 -1.66 7.31
C VAL A 55 1.88 -0.20 7.72
N GLU A 56 1.89 0.70 6.74
CA GLU A 56 1.79 2.14 6.94
C GLU A 56 0.73 2.76 6.02
N MET A 57 -0.18 3.54 6.57
CA MET A 57 -1.11 4.33 5.78
C MET A 57 -0.61 5.77 5.67
N ILE A 58 -0.08 6.11 4.51
CA ILE A 58 0.50 7.43 4.25
C ILE A 58 -0.54 8.40 3.69
N LEU A 59 -1.45 7.90 2.87
CA LEU A 59 -2.58 8.63 2.31
C LEU A 59 -3.85 7.81 2.52
N ASP A 60 -4.99 8.51 2.51
CA ASP A 60 -6.31 7.90 2.55
C ASP A 60 -7.22 8.69 1.59
N ILE A 61 -7.05 8.40 0.31
CA ILE A 61 -7.71 9.13 -0.77
C ILE A 61 -8.19 8.19 -1.86
N LEU A 62 -9.22 8.63 -2.60
CA LEU A 62 -9.47 8.11 -3.94
C LEU A 62 -8.41 8.68 -4.87
N SER A 63 -7.89 7.88 -5.80
CA SER A 63 -6.70 8.26 -6.57
C SER A 63 -6.94 9.40 -7.57
N GLU A 64 -8.18 9.66 -7.98
CA GLU A 64 -8.55 10.84 -8.74
C GLU A 64 -8.27 12.15 -7.98
N ASN A 65 -8.17 12.09 -6.67
CA ASN A 65 -7.82 13.22 -5.80
C ASN A 65 -6.31 13.36 -5.56
N MET A 66 -5.48 12.64 -6.29
CA MET A 66 -4.03 12.76 -6.18
C MET A 66 -3.55 14.17 -6.57
N THR A 67 -2.66 14.72 -5.78
CA THR A 67 -2.06 16.06 -5.98
C THR A 67 -0.54 15.99 -5.79
N VAL A 68 0.17 17.02 -6.27
CA VAL A 68 1.62 17.15 -6.05
C VAL A 68 1.99 17.10 -4.56
N GLY A 69 1.21 17.77 -3.71
CA GLY A 69 1.44 17.74 -2.27
C GLY A 69 1.32 16.34 -1.66
N ARG A 70 0.40 15.52 -2.16
CA ARG A 70 0.22 14.13 -1.73
C ARG A 70 1.35 13.22 -2.24
N TRP A 71 1.79 13.39 -3.48
CA TRP A 71 3.00 12.73 -3.96
C TRP A 71 4.23 13.10 -3.14
N ASN A 72 4.42 14.38 -2.82
CA ASN A 72 5.53 14.83 -1.99
C ASN A 72 5.50 14.16 -0.60
N ARG A 73 4.32 13.97 -0.02
CA ARG A 73 4.17 13.24 1.25
C ARG A 73 4.60 11.78 1.14
N LEU A 74 4.18 11.08 0.09
CA LEU A 74 4.57 9.70 -0.17
C LEU A 74 6.09 9.60 -0.41
N ILE A 75 6.64 10.49 -1.22
CA ILE A 75 8.09 10.54 -1.52
C ILE A 75 8.89 10.84 -0.25
N ALA A 76 8.45 11.79 0.56
CA ALA A 76 9.13 12.13 1.82
C ALA A 76 9.17 10.93 2.77
N PHE A 77 8.06 10.19 2.91
CA PHE A 77 8.02 8.97 3.69
C PHE A 77 9.02 7.92 3.18
N LEU A 78 9.02 7.65 1.87
CA LEU A 78 9.92 6.67 1.26
C LEU A 78 11.40 7.06 1.41
N LYS A 79 11.73 8.36 1.34
CA LYS A 79 13.10 8.85 1.52
C LYS A 79 13.58 8.85 2.97
N GLN A 80 12.66 8.95 3.94
CA GLN A 80 12.97 8.93 5.37
C GLN A 80 13.03 7.50 5.94
N THR A 81 12.45 6.53 5.22
CA THR A 81 12.45 5.12 5.61
C THR A 81 13.74 4.46 5.14
N ASP A 82 14.40 3.72 6.02
CA ASP A 82 15.51 2.86 5.61
C ASP A 82 14.98 1.63 4.86
N LEU A 83 14.90 1.76 3.55
CA LEU A 83 14.37 0.70 2.68
C LEU A 83 15.28 -0.53 2.65
N SER A 84 16.54 -0.45 3.10
CA SER A 84 17.45 -1.60 3.13
C SER A 84 17.05 -2.66 4.17
N GLU A 85 16.22 -2.31 5.14
CA GLU A 85 15.66 -3.24 6.12
C GLU A 85 14.57 -4.15 5.54
N TYR A 86 14.08 -3.84 4.34
CA TYR A 86 12.98 -4.57 3.69
C TYR A 86 13.45 -5.39 2.49
N ARG A 87 12.77 -6.49 2.23
CA ARG A 87 12.95 -7.28 1.00
C ARG A 87 12.31 -6.63 -0.21
N GLY A 88 11.33 -5.78 0.02
CA GLY A 88 10.57 -5.08 -1.00
C GLY A 88 9.51 -4.19 -0.41
N VAL A 89 8.95 -3.33 -1.25
CA VAL A 89 7.85 -2.43 -0.91
C VAL A 89 6.66 -2.74 -1.81
N ILE A 90 5.48 -2.82 -1.21
CA ILE A 90 4.21 -2.89 -1.93
C ILE A 90 3.43 -1.61 -1.61
N ILE A 91 2.99 -0.90 -2.64
CA ILE A 91 2.17 0.30 -2.50
C ILE A 91 0.78 0.00 -3.04
N ALA A 92 -0.20 -0.11 -2.15
CA ALA A 92 -1.60 -0.24 -2.52
C ALA A 92 -2.15 1.13 -2.91
N HIS A 93 -2.63 1.27 -4.14
CA HIS A 93 -2.98 2.53 -4.78
C HIS A 93 -4.32 2.40 -5.51
N GLY A 94 -4.99 3.52 -5.75
CA GLY A 94 -6.18 3.55 -6.60
C GLY A 94 -5.83 3.49 -8.09
N THR A 95 -6.79 3.06 -8.92
CA THR A 95 -6.55 2.77 -10.34
C THR A 95 -6.36 4.02 -11.21
N ASP A 96 -7.04 5.14 -10.89
CA ASP A 96 -7.12 6.31 -11.79
C ASP A 96 -5.76 6.98 -12.05
N THR A 97 -4.89 7.03 -11.05
CA THR A 97 -3.59 7.69 -11.16
C THR A 97 -2.40 6.76 -10.89
N LEU A 98 -2.62 5.45 -10.89
CA LEU A 98 -1.56 4.45 -10.68
C LEU A 98 -0.39 4.64 -11.64
N ALA A 99 -0.67 4.84 -12.94
CA ALA A 99 0.35 5.00 -13.97
C ALA A 99 1.22 6.25 -13.74
N TYR A 100 0.61 7.34 -13.29
CA TYR A 100 1.32 8.59 -12.98
C TYR A 100 2.22 8.44 -11.75
N THR A 101 1.67 7.85 -10.68
CA THR A 101 2.44 7.61 -9.45
C THR A 101 3.59 6.65 -9.71
N SER A 102 3.37 5.57 -10.47
CA SER A 102 4.43 4.60 -10.78
C SER A 102 5.54 5.23 -11.63
N SER A 103 5.19 6.05 -12.63
CA SER A 103 6.16 6.78 -13.43
C SER A 103 7.00 7.74 -12.58
N LEU A 104 6.36 8.50 -11.69
CA LEU A 104 7.05 9.42 -10.79
C LEU A 104 8.00 8.66 -9.85
N LEU A 105 7.52 7.60 -9.21
CA LEU A 105 8.32 6.83 -8.26
C LEU A 105 9.46 6.07 -8.94
N SER A 106 9.32 5.65 -10.19
CA SER A 106 10.41 5.03 -10.95
C SER A 106 11.62 5.95 -11.10
N LEU A 107 11.39 7.26 -11.24
CA LEU A 107 12.44 8.27 -11.29
C LEU A 107 13.03 8.55 -9.91
N VAL A 108 12.16 8.73 -8.92
CA VAL A 108 12.58 9.08 -7.54
C VAL A 108 13.36 7.96 -6.87
N LEU A 109 12.99 6.70 -7.14
CA LEU A 109 13.55 5.51 -6.52
C LEU A 109 14.54 4.77 -7.43
N SER A 110 15.04 5.40 -8.48
CA SER A 110 15.93 4.78 -9.49
C SER A 110 17.22 4.17 -8.91
N GLY A 111 17.68 4.64 -7.73
CA GLY A 111 18.82 4.08 -7.02
C GLY A 111 18.48 3.04 -5.94
N THR A 112 17.21 2.66 -5.81
CA THR A 112 16.77 1.70 -4.77
C THR A 112 17.12 0.28 -5.17
N ALA A 113 17.77 -0.47 -4.27
CA ALA A 113 18.25 -1.83 -4.53
C ALA A 113 17.17 -2.92 -4.34
N ILE A 114 16.03 -2.56 -3.76
CA ILE A 114 14.92 -3.50 -3.50
C ILE A 114 13.76 -3.27 -4.47
N PRO A 115 12.95 -4.30 -4.77
CA PRO A 115 11.79 -4.14 -5.64
C PRO A 115 10.70 -3.30 -4.98
N VAL A 116 10.06 -2.43 -5.77
CA VAL A 116 8.91 -1.62 -5.36
C VAL A 116 7.77 -1.90 -6.33
N PHE A 117 6.66 -2.41 -5.81
CA PHE A 117 5.47 -2.77 -6.59
C PHE A 117 4.32 -1.82 -6.24
N LEU A 118 3.70 -1.24 -7.26
CA LEU A 118 2.42 -0.56 -7.12
C LEU A 118 1.31 -1.51 -7.56
N VAL A 119 0.32 -1.67 -6.71
CA VAL A 119 -0.82 -2.56 -6.95
C VAL A 119 -2.13 -1.83 -6.73
N SER A 120 -3.15 -2.21 -7.49
CA SER A 120 -4.49 -1.67 -7.33
C SER A 120 -5.55 -2.74 -7.61
N SER A 121 -6.77 -2.46 -7.23
CA SER A 121 -7.92 -3.31 -7.50
C SER A 121 -9.12 -2.46 -7.93
N ASN A 122 -9.91 -2.97 -8.87
CA ASN A 122 -11.18 -2.39 -9.25
C ASN A 122 -12.32 -2.79 -8.29
N LEU A 123 -12.08 -3.79 -7.44
CA LEU A 123 -13.05 -4.28 -6.48
C LEU A 123 -12.54 -4.12 -5.06
N PRO A 124 -13.40 -3.78 -4.09
CA PRO A 124 -13.07 -3.82 -2.68
C PRO A 124 -12.68 -5.24 -2.24
N LEU A 125 -11.78 -5.35 -1.28
CA LEU A 125 -11.28 -6.64 -0.77
C LEU A 125 -12.34 -7.49 -0.06
N ASN A 126 -13.43 -6.87 0.37
CA ASN A 126 -14.55 -7.54 1.03
C ASN A 126 -15.62 -8.08 0.07
N ASN A 127 -15.48 -7.86 -1.24
CA ASN A 127 -16.33 -8.50 -2.24
C ASN A 127 -15.87 -9.94 -2.47
N SER A 128 -16.45 -10.86 -1.71
CA SER A 128 -16.44 -12.29 -2.07
C SER A 128 -17.34 -12.50 -3.29
N GLN A 129 -16.78 -12.55 -4.46
CA GLN A 129 -17.38 -13.21 -5.62
C GLN A 129 -16.68 -14.53 -5.85
#